data_d435d70d83c1383267cc5866987592d4
#
_entry.id   d435d70d83c1383267cc5866987592d4
#
_cell.length_a   1.000
_cell.length_b   1.000
_cell.length_c   1.000
_cell.angle_alpha   90.00
_cell.angle_beta   90.00
_cell.angle_gamma   90.00
#
_symmetry.space_group_name_H-M   'P 1'
#
loop_
_entity.id
_entity.type
_entity.pdbx_description
1 polymer ?
#
loop_
_entity_poly.entity_id
_entity_poly.type
_entity_poly.pdbx_seq_one_letter_code
_entity_poly.pdbx_strand_id
1 'polypeptide(L)'
;MDPDACARLRAARVAANLSLREVSRRVGISASMLSQIENGHAQPSVATLYALVSTLSLSLDELLTGSPAHGHRPVTPVVTADDRATLVMDTGVTWERLTAGPDPMVDALLVTYPPGSSSSSGGGLMSHAGREYGFLLSGRLTVHLGFDTFVIEAGSSVSFDSAIPHAYINEGAEPARGLWHVVGRSASPSQDAQPAPAFPGWISGEADDRPERSG
;
A
#
# COMPACT_ATOMS: atom_id res chain seq x y z
N MET A 1 8.22 -9.39 10.62
CA MET A 1 8.42 -9.75 9.19
C MET A 1 9.04 -11.13 9.13
N ASP A 2 8.64 -11.94 8.16
CA ASP A 2 9.22 -13.27 7.94
C ASP A 2 10.75 -13.16 7.75
N PRO A 3 11.59 -14.06 8.32
CA PRO A 3 13.04 -14.08 8.14
C PRO A 3 13.48 -14.05 6.67
N ASP A 4 12.73 -14.72 5.80
CA ASP A 4 13.02 -14.74 4.37
C ASP A 4 12.77 -13.38 3.71
N ALA A 5 11.74 -12.64 4.11
CA ALA A 5 11.50 -11.28 3.63
C ALA A 5 12.60 -10.31 4.08
N CYS A 6 13.10 -10.46 5.31
CA CYS A 6 14.24 -9.69 5.81
C CYS A 6 15.51 -9.96 5.00
N ALA A 7 15.78 -11.24 4.72
CA ALA A 7 16.93 -11.66 3.90
C ALA A 7 16.83 -11.10 2.47
N ARG A 8 15.62 -11.06 1.88
CA ARG A 8 15.37 -10.49 0.55
C ARG A 8 15.63 -8.98 0.50
N LEU A 9 15.19 -8.23 1.51
CA LEU A 9 15.53 -6.79 1.62
C LEU A 9 17.05 -6.58 1.63
N ARG A 10 17.75 -7.33 2.46
CA ARG A 10 19.21 -7.26 2.54
C ARG A 10 19.88 -7.64 1.20
N ALA A 11 19.41 -8.70 0.56
CA ALA A 11 19.95 -9.15 -0.73
C ALA A 11 19.75 -8.07 -1.82
N ALA A 12 18.58 -7.46 -1.90
CA ALA A 12 18.28 -6.37 -2.84
C ALA A 12 19.20 -5.16 -2.61
N ARG A 13 19.40 -4.75 -1.35
CA ARG A 13 20.33 -3.67 -1.02
C ARG A 13 21.77 -3.99 -1.46
N VAL A 14 22.25 -5.20 -1.18
CA VAL A 14 23.60 -5.63 -1.57
C VAL A 14 23.76 -5.70 -3.08
N ALA A 15 22.76 -6.23 -3.79
CA ALA A 15 22.76 -6.28 -5.25
C ALA A 15 22.78 -4.88 -5.89
N ALA A 16 22.10 -3.91 -5.26
CA ALA A 16 22.16 -2.50 -5.68
C ALA A 16 23.48 -1.79 -5.30
N ASN A 17 24.43 -2.47 -4.66
CA ASN A 17 25.68 -1.90 -4.12
C ASN A 17 25.46 -0.72 -3.16
N LEU A 18 24.36 -0.70 -2.40
CA LEU A 18 24.02 0.35 -1.46
C LEU A 18 24.45 -0.04 -0.03
N SER A 19 25.05 0.92 0.67
CA SER A 19 25.34 0.76 2.10
C SER A 19 24.08 0.95 2.96
N LEU A 20 24.08 0.42 4.19
CA LEU A 20 23.03 0.69 5.19
C LEU A 20 22.80 2.20 5.37
N ARG A 21 23.88 3.00 5.45
CA ARG A 21 23.79 4.46 5.61
C ARG A 21 23.12 5.14 4.41
N GLU A 22 23.42 4.68 3.21
CA GLU A 22 22.86 5.27 2.00
C GLU A 22 21.34 5.00 1.89
N VAL A 23 20.91 3.74 2.10
CA VAL A 23 19.49 3.39 2.06
C VAL A 23 18.73 4.07 3.19
N SER A 24 19.28 4.04 4.43
CA SER A 24 18.60 4.66 5.57
C SER A 24 18.43 6.17 5.40
N ARG A 25 19.39 6.87 4.80
CA ARG A 25 19.27 8.30 4.46
C ARG A 25 18.15 8.56 3.45
N ARG A 26 18.01 7.70 2.40
CA ARG A 26 16.96 7.84 1.38
C ARG A 26 15.57 7.55 1.95
N VAL A 27 15.48 6.58 2.84
CA VAL A 27 14.22 6.13 3.47
C VAL A 27 13.81 7.01 4.67
N GLY A 28 14.75 7.80 5.22
CA GLY A 28 14.48 8.66 6.37
C GLY A 28 14.46 7.92 7.72
N ILE A 29 15.20 6.81 7.83
CA ILE A 29 15.36 6.04 9.08
C ILE A 29 16.84 5.99 9.50
N SER A 30 17.14 5.54 10.72
CA SER A 30 18.52 5.31 11.14
C SER A 30 19.12 4.06 10.50
N ALA A 31 20.45 4.03 10.30
CA ALA A 31 21.14 2.84 9.81
C ALA A 31 21.01 1.64 10.78
N SER A 32 20.89 1.91 12.09
CA SER A 32 20.61 0.90 13.10
C SER A 32 19.23 0.28 12.91
N MET A 33 18.21 1.11 12.67
CA MET A 33 16.83 0.63 12.41
C MET A 33 16.79 -0.25 11.16
N LEU A 34 17.41 0.19 10.04
CA LEU A 34 17.49 -0.61 8.83
C LEU A 34 18.18 -1.95 9.08
N SER A 35 19.29 -1.93 9.82
CA SER A 35 19.99 -3.17 10.21
C SER A 35 19.10 -4.10 11.04
N GLN A 36 18.32 -3.56 11.98
CA GLN A 36 17.39 -4.36 12.77
C GLN A 36 16.27 -4.95 11.91
N ILE A 37 15.74 -4.21 10.93
CA ILE A 37 14.75 -4.70 9.97
C ILE A 37 15.33 -5.83 9.13
N GLU A 38 16.52 -5.66 8.54
CA GLU A 38 17.19 -6.67 7.72
C GLU A 38 17.56 -7.96 8.48
N ASN A 39 17.72 -7.88 9.80
CA ASN A 39 17.98 -9.02 10.66
C ASN A 39 16.73 -9.57 11.39
N GLY A 40 15.55 -9.04 11.11
CA GLY A 40 14.30 -9.49 11.70
C GLY A 40 14.07 -9.07 13.15
N HIS A 41 14.89 -8.17 13.69
CA HIS A 41 14.79 -7.69 15.07
C HIS A 41 13.82 -6.51 15.22
N ALA A 42 13.40 -5.89 14.13
CA ALA A 42 12.39 -4.85 14.11
C ALA A 42 11.46 -5.02 12.91
N GLN A 43 10.23 -4.52 13.04
CA GLN A 43 9.26 -4.42 11.95
C GLN A 43 9.29 -3.00 11.38
N PRO A 44 9.17 -2.81 10.05
CA PRO A 44 8.94 -1.50 9.47
C PRO A 44 7.48 -1.08 9.66
N SER A 45 7.19 0.23 9.62
CA SER A 45 5.85 0.73 9.35
C SER A 45 5.49 0.53 7.87
N VAL A 46 4.22 0.68 7.51
CA VAL A 46 3.76 0.67 6.11
C VAL A 46 4.56 1.69 5.28
N ALA A 47 4.67 2.92 5.78
CA ALA A 47 5.42 4.00 5.12
C ALA A 47 6.90 3.63 4.91
N THR A 48 7.55 3.06 5.94
CA THR A 48 8.95 2.62 5.86
C THR A 48 9.11 1.49 4.85
N LEU A 49 8.18 0.53 4.84
CA LEU A 49 8.23 -0.59 3.89
C LEU A 49 8.13 -0.12 2.45
N TYR A 50 7.16 0.76 2.14
CA TYR A 50 7.02 1.35 0.81
C TYR A 50 8.28 2.10 0.39
N ALA A 51 8.87 2.89 1.28
CA ALA A 51 10.10 3.61 0.99
C ALA A 51 11.29 2.66 0.73
N LEU A 52 11.39 1.55 1.47
CA LEU A 52 12.43 0.53 1.28
C LEU A 52 12.27 -0.17 -0.08
N VAL A 53 11.09 -0.71 -0.40
CA VAL A 53 10.88 -1.44 -1.65
C VAL A 53 11.05 -0.53 -2.86
N SER A 54 10.61 0.74 -2.77
CA SER A 54 10.82 1.75 -3.81
C SER A 54 12.31 2.08 -4.00
N THR A 55 13.04 2.32 -2.90
CA THR A 55 14.48 2.65 -2.94
C THR A 55 15.32 1.51 -3.51
N LEU A 56 14.92 0.27 -3.25
CA LEU A 56 15.63 -0.94 -3.66
C LEU A 56 15.12 -1.51 -4.99
N SER A 57 14.14 -0.85 -5.63
CA SER A 57 13.48 -1.34 -6.86
C SER A 57 12.97 -2.78 -6.72
N LEU A 58 12.48 -3.12 -5.53
CA LEU A 58 11.93 -4.42 -5.18
C LEU A 58 10.41 -4.36 -5.30
N SER A 59 9.77 -5.42 -5.79
CA SER A 59 8.31 -5.51 -5.71
C SER A 59 7.86 -6.05 -4.35
N LEU A 60 6.63 -5.75 -3.93
CA LEU A 60 6.05 -6.37 -2.74
C LEU A 60 5.93 -7.89 -2.92
N ASP A 61 5.67 -8.34 -4.14
CA ASP A 61 5.61 -9.74 -4.48
C ASP A 61 6.95 -10.46 -4.27
N GLU A 62 8.03 -9.88 -4.78
CA GLU A 62 9.38 -10.41 -4.55
C GLU A 62 9.72 -10.45 -3.07
N LEU A 63 9.31 -9.41 -2.34
CA LEU A 63 9.52 -9.36 -0.89
C LEU A 63 8.73 -10.45 -0.17
N LEU A 64 7.47 -10.67 -0.52
CA LEU A 64 6.58 -11.60 0.17
C LEU A 64 6.83 -13.05 -0.19
N THR A 65 7.06 -13.35 -1.48
CA THR A 65 7.10 -14.72 -1.98
C THR A 65 8.48 -15.21 -2.39
N GLY A 66 9.45 -14.29 -2.57
CA GLY A 66 10.77 -14.61 -3.08
C GLY A 66 10.79 -15.03 -4.56
N SER A 67 9.67 -14.96 -5.24
CA SER A 67 9.59 -15.26 -6.67
C SER A 67 9.79 -13.99 -7.48
N PRO A 68 10.73 -13.96 -8.44
CA PRO A 68 10.88 -12.82 -9.33
C PRO A 68 9.61 -12.65 -10.17
N ALA A 69 9.23 -11.40 -10.45
CA ALA A 69 8.00 -11.03 -11.17
C ALA A 69 7.87 -11.66 -12.59
N HIS A 70 8.88 -12.37 -13.05
CA HIS A 70 8.99 -12.94 -14.40
C HIS A 70 9.00 -14.48 -14.44
N GLY A 71 8.74 -15.17 -13.33
CA GLY A 71 8.73 -16.63 -13.26
C GLY A 71 7.36 -17.21 -13.62
N HIS A 72 7.25 -17.91 -14.76
CA HIS A 72 6.08 -18.71 -15.13
C HIS A 72 6.01 -19.99 -14.27
N ARG A 73 5.49 -19.85 -13.04
CA ARG A 73 5.03 -21.02 -12.28
C ARG A 73 3.54 -21.19 -12.59
N PRO A 74 3.03 -22.41 -12.88
CA PRO A 74 1.59 -22.58 -13.00
C PRO A 74 0.96 -22.22 -11.65
N VAL A 75 0.25 -21.10 -11.62
CA VAL A 75 -0.35 -20.54 -10.41
C VAL A 75 -1.81 -20.97 -10.42
N THR A 76 -2.24 -21.64 -9.38
CA THR A 76 -3.67 -21.84 -9.13
C THR A 76 -4.29 -20.45 -8.97
N PRO A 77 -5.33 -20.06 -9.73
CA PRO A 77 -5.86 -18.69 -9.67
C PRO A 77 -6.62 -18.39 -8.37
N VAL A 78 -6.74 -19.37 -7.49
CA VAL A 78 -7.45 -19.27 -6.21
C VAL A 78 -6.45 -19.23 -5.07
N VAL A 79 -6.58 -18.22 -4.20
CA VAL A 79 -5.85 -18.11 -2.92
C VAL A 79 -6.86 -18.23 -1.79
N THR A 80 -6.70 -19.27 -0.98
CA THR A 80 -7.54 -19.44 0.21
C THR A 80 -7.05 -18.54 1.35
N ALA A 81 -7.85 -18.39 2.40
CA ALA A 81 -7.45 -17.58 3.55
C ALA A 81 -6.15 -18.08 4.20
N ASP A 82 -5.96 -19.41 4.23
CA ASP A 82 -4.82 -20.06 4.90
C ASP A 82 -3.52 -19.96 4.06
N ASP A 83 -3.65 -19.71 2.75
CA ASP A 83 -2.50 -19.63 1.82
C ASP A 83 -2.00 -18.19 1.60
N ARG A 84 -2.61 -17.20 2.25
CA ARG A 84 -2.24 -15.80 2.05
C ARG A 84 -0.90 -15.47 2.68
N ALA A 85 0.02 -14.96 1.89
CA ALA A 85 1.23 -14.36 2.41
C ALA A 85 0.86 -13.12 3.24
N THR A 86 1.34 -13.07 4.49
CA THR A 86 0.97 -12.04 5.47
C THR A 86 2.19 -11.27 5.95
N LEU A 87 2.06 -9.94 6.02
CA LEU A 87 3.01 -9.05 6.68
C LEU A 87 2.34 -8.35 7.85
N VAL A 88 3.04 -8.31 8.99
CA VAL A 88 2.64 -7.53 10.16
C VAL A 88 3.63 -6.40 10.34
N MET A 89 3.13 -5.17 10.43
CA MET A 89 3.92 -3.94 10.59
C MET A 89 4.16 -3.63 12.09
N ASP A 90 5.07 -2.71 12.37
CA ASP A 90 5.40 -2.25 13.74
C ASP A 90 4.19 -1.65 14.47
N THR A 91 3.29 -1.00 13.74
CA THR A 91 2.02 -0.43 14.27
C THR A 91 0.91 -1.46 14.46
N GLY A 92 1.16 -2.74 14.16
CA GLY A 92 0.18 -3.81 14.18
C GLY A 92 -0.68 -3.92 12.92
N VAL A 93 -0.55 -3.00 11.97
CA VAL A 93 -1.22 -3.10 10.65
C VAL A 93 -0.80 -4.39 9.98
N THR A 94 -1.78 -5.12 9.44
CA THR A 94 -1.55 -6.40 8.76
C THR A 94 -1.96 -6.31 7.30
N TRP A 95 -1.11 -6.82 6.43
CA TRP A 95 -1.37 -7.00 5.01
C TRP A 95 -1.44 -8.47 4.68
N GLU A 96 -2.53 -8.89 4.08
CA GLU A 96 -2.73 -10.23 3.51
C GLU A 96 -2.81 -10.10 1.99
N ARG A 97 -1.92 -10.78 1.28
CA ARG A 97 -1.90 -10.75 -0.18
C ARG A 97 -3.05 -11.55 -0.77
N LEU A 98 -3.74 -10.99 -1.77
CA LEU A 98 -4.91 -11.61 -2.41
C LEU A 98 -4.60 -12.25 -3.76
N THR A 99 -3.40 -12.06 -4.32
CA THR A 99 -2.99 -12.67 -5.58
C THR A 99 -2.20 -13.96 -5.35
N ALA A 100 -2.42 -14.96 -6.20
CA ALA A 100 -1.76 -16.27 -6.09
C ALA A 100 -0.31 -16.26 -6.60
N GLY A 101 0.07 -15.25 -7.36
CA GLY A 101 1.41 -15.09 -7.93
C GLY A 101 1.78 -13.61 -8.09
N PRO A 102 3.02 -13.31 -8.48
CA PRO A 102 3.45 -11.95 -8.76
C PRO A 102 2.58 -11.31 -9.83
N ASP A 103 2.14 -10.09 -9.58
CA ASP A 103 1.44 -9.25 -10.55
C ASP A 103 2.20 -7.91 -10.67
N PRO A 104 2.83 -7.63 -11.85
CA PRO A 104 3.59 -6.40 -12.03
C PRO A 104 2.71 -5.15 -12.10
N MET A 105 1.41 -5.32 -12.29
CA MET A 105 0.47 -4.21 -12.51
C MET A 105 -0.27 -3.81 -11.24
N VAL A 106 -0.49 -4.77 -10.33
CA VAL A 106 -1.39 -4.55 -9.19
C VAL A 106 -0.86 -5.23 -7.92
N ASP A 107 -0.77 -4.47 -6.83
CA ASP A 107 -0.70 -5.03 -5.48
C ASP A 107 -2.14 -5.13 -4.93
N ALA A 108 -2.68 -6.33 -4.78
CA ALA A 108 -4.01 -6.56 -4.23
C ALA A 108 -3.90 -7.10 -2.80
N LEU A 109 -4.40 -6.33 -1.86
CA LEU A 109 -4.21 -6.55 -0.43
C LEU A 109 -5.53 -6.54 0.33
N LEU A 110 -5.64 -7.40 1.31
CA LEU A 110 -6.59 -7.26 2.40
C LEU A 110 -5.82 -6.64 3.58
N VAL A 111 -6.22 -5.46 3.99
CA VAL A 111 -5.53 -4.67 4.99
C VAL A 111 -6.35 -4.62 6.27
N THR A 112 -5.71 -4.82 7.40
CA THR A 112 -6.36 -4.69 8.72
C THR A 112 -5.58 -3.68 9.57
N TYR A 113 -6.29 -2.67 10.04
CA TYR A 113 -5.82 -1.66 10.99
C TYR A 113 -6.41 -1.93 12.37
N PRO A 114 -5.64 -2.44 13.34
CA PRO A 114 -6.09 -2.54 14.73
C PRO A 114 -6.46 -1.16 15.33
N PRO A 115 -7.23 -1.10 16.41
CA PRO A 115 -7.49 0.14 17.14
C PRO A 115 -6.20 0.89 17.49
N GLY A 116 -6.18 2.19 17.24
CA GLY A 116 -5.03 3.05 17.50
C GLY A 116 -3.84 2.89 16.54
N SER A 117 -3.96 2.05 15.53
CA SER A 117 -2.87 1.84 14.56
C SER A 117 -2.86 2.87 13.43
N SER A 118 -1.70 3.04 12.81
CA SER A 118 -1.48 3.96 11.70
C SER A 118 -0.58 3.33 10.64
N SER A 119 -0.69 3.79 9.41
CA SER A 119 0.24 3.43 8.32
C SER A 119 1.66 3.97 8.55
N SER A 120 1.86 4.87 9.50
CA SER A 120 3.15 5.45 9.84
C SER A 120 3.34 5.51 11.36
N SER A 121 4.41 4.93 11.87
CA SER A 121 4.77 4.95 13.30
C SER A 121 5.18 6.33 13.83
N GLY A 122 5.56 7.25 12.95
CA GLY A 122 6.02 8.60 13.30
C GLY A 122 5.05 9.73 12.93
N GLY A 123 3.79 9.41 12.52
CA GLY A 123 2.82 10.41 12.08
C GLY A 123 3.15 11.07 10.72
N GLY A 124 4.17 10.58 10.01
CA GLY A 124 4.55 11.05 8.69
C GLY A 124 3.57 10.57 7.61
N LEU A 125 3.45 11.32 6.53
CA LEU A 125 2.73 10.90 5.34
C LEU A 125 3.65 10.07 4.44
N MET A 126 3.11 9.03 3.81
CA MET A 126 3.79 8.26 2.78
C MET A 126 3.36 8.73 1.39
N SER A 127 4.23 8.51 0.40
CA SER A 127 3.89 8.65 -1.02
C SER A 127 4.65 7.60 -1.82
N HIS A 128 4.04 7.12 -2.88
CA HIS A 128 4.66 6.14 -3.79
C HIS A 128 4.03 6.26 -5.19
N ALA A 129 4.63 5.60 -6.17
CA ALA A 129 4.07 5.57 -7.52
C ALA A 129 2.79 4.74 -7.57
N GLY A 130 1.91 5.05 -8.53
CA GLY A 130 0.67 4.33 -8.79
C GLY A 130 -0.58 5.04 -8.30
N ARG A 131 -1.69 4.33 -8.36
CA ARG A 131 -2.99 4.80 -7.85
C ARG A 131 -3.52 3.79 -6.84
N GLU A 132 -4.06 4.30 -5.75
CA GLU A 132 -4.75 3.50 -4.76
C GLU A 132 -6.25 3.48 -4.99
N TYR A 133 -6.82 2.28 -4.77
CA TYR A 133 -8.25 2.03 -4.71
C TYR A 133 -8.52 1.24 -3.43
N GLY A 134 -9.19 1.86 -2.47
CA GLY A 134 -9.57 1.24 -1.20
C GLY A 134 -11.07 1.05 -1.11
N PHE A 135 -11.49 -0.06 -0.51
CA PHE A 135 -12.87 -0.30 -0.12
C PHE A 135 -12.90 -0.84 1.30
N LEU A 136 -13.54 -0.11 2.22
CA LEU A 136 -13.62 -0.51 3.61
C LEU A 136 -14.76 -1.50 3.84
N LEU A 137 -14.42 -2.71 4.30
CA LEU A 137 -15.37 -3.80 4.58
C LEU A 137 -15.99 -3.67 5.97
N SER A 138 -15.19 -3.25 6.97
CA SER A 138 -15.62 -3.09 8.34
C SER A 138 -14.80 -2.03 9.07
N GLY A 139 -15.35 -1.46 10.14
CA GLY A 139 -14.70 -0.46 10.95
C GLY A 139 -14.76 0.94 10.33
N ARG A 140 -13.82 1.79 10.76
CA ARG A 140 -13.70 3.20 10.38
C ARG A 140 -12.23 3.57 10.26
N LEU A 141 -11.88 4.39 9.24
CA LEU A 141 -10.52 4.92 9.09
C LEU A 141 -10.56 6.42 8.86
N THR A 142 -9.62 7.11 9.46
CA THR A 142 -9.25 8.49 9.11
C THR A 142 -8.19 8.42 8.01
N VAL A 143 -8.42 9.12 6.90
CA VAL A 143 -7.53 9.20 5.74
C VAL A 143 -7.01 10.62 5.64
N HIS A 144 -5.72 10.82 5.82
CA HIS A 144 -5.04 12.06 5.47
C HIS A 144 -4.58 11.98 4.02
N LEU A 145 -4.92 12.98 3.21
CA LEU A 145 -4.56 13.05 1.79
C LEU A 145 -4.15 14.47 1.43
N GLY A 146 -2.85 14.72 1.28
CA GLY A 146 -2.30 16.06 1.15
C GLY A 146 -2.60 16.89 2.40
N PHE A 147 -3.40 17.93 2.24
CA PHE A 147 -3.83 18.80 3.33
C PHE A 147 -5.24 18.49 3.85
N ASP A 148 -5.92 17.54 3.20
CA ASP A 148 -7.29 17.19 3.52
C ASP A 148 -7.34 15.97 4.45
N THR A 149 -8.43 15.88 5.22
CA THR A 149 -8.71 14.75 6.12
C THR A 149 -10.13 14.26 5.86
N PHE A 150 -10.24 12.97 5.60
CA PHE A 150 -11.51 12.30 5.36
C PHE A 150 -11.71 11.19 6.38
N VAL A 151 -12.96 10.92 6.72
CA VAL A 151 -13.34 9.74 7.48
C VAL A 151 -14.13 8.83 6.56
N ILE A 152 -13.68 7.57 6.46
CA ILE A 152 -14.37 6.53 5.71
C ILE A 152 -14.90 5.47 6.67
N GLU A 153 -16.11 5.00 6.42
CA GLU A 153 -16.80 3.97 7.18
C GLU A 153 -17.03 2.74 6.29
N ALA A 154 -17.43 1.63 6.91
CA ALA A 154 -17.73 0.41 6.19
C ALA A 154 -18.70 0.66 5.01
N GLY A 155 -18.37 0.12 3.83
CA GLY A 155 -19.09 0.36 2.58
C GLY A 155 -18.58 1.56 1.76
N SER A 156 -17.70 2.41 2.34
CA SER A 156 -17.08 3.52 1.62
C SER A 156 -15.90 3.06 0.77
N SER A 157 -15.65 3.79 -0.31
CA SER A 157 -14.46 3.64 -1.15
C SER A 157 -13.63 4.92 -1.16
N VAL A 158 -12.33 4.78 -1.42
CA VAL A 158 -11.39 5.87 -1.64
C VAL A 158 -10.55 5.55 -2.86
N SER A 159 -10.26 6.55 -3.70
CA SER A 159 -9.32 6.40 -4.80
C SER A 159 -8.57 7.71 -5.06
N PHE A 160 -7.25 7.61 -5.23
CA PHE A 160 -6.40 8.78 -5.45
C PHE A 160 -5.07 8.39 -6.11
N ASP A 161 -4.32 9.38 -6.58
CA ASP A 161 -2.94 9.22 -7.02
C ASP A 161 -2.03 9.08 -5.80
N SER A 162 -1.36 7.95 -5.66
CA SER A 162 -0.52 7.63 -4.50
C SER A 162 0.74 8.51 -4.38
N ALA A 163 1.04 9.32 -5.40
CA ALA A 163 2.07 10.37 -5.31
C ALA A 163 1.64 11.51 -4.38
N ILE A 164 0.34 11.68 -4.11
CA ILE A 164 -0.15 12.61 -3.09
C ILE A 164 0.21 12.06 -1.71
N PRO A 165 0.90 12.84 -0.85
CA PRO A 165 1.22 12.40 0.49
C PRO A 165 -0.03 11.99 1.28
N HIS A 166 -0.02 10.79 1.85
CA HIS A 166 -1.20 10.23 2.50
C HIS A 166 -0.86 9.36 3.72
N ALA A 167 -1.83 9.18 4.60
CA ALA A 167 -1.77 8.24 5.73
C ALA A 167 -3.16 7.75 6.10
N TYR A 168 -3.21 6.56 6.70
CA TYR A 168 -4.41 5.93 7.24
C TYR A 168 -4.25 5.73 8.73
N ILE A 169 -5.28 6.06 9.51
CA ILE A 169 -5.28 5.92 10.97
C ILE A 169 -6.59 5.31 11.40
N ASN A 170 -6.53 4.29 12.24
CA ASN A 170 -7.70 3.78 12.94
C ASN A 170 -7.80 4.42 14.33
N GLU A 171 -8.60 5.46 14.43
CA GLU A 171 -8.93 6.13 15.71
C GLU A 171 -10.13 5.49 16.43
N GLY A 172 -10.73 4.45 15.85
CA GLY A 172 -11.87 3.73 16.41
C GLY A 172 -11.46 2.70 17.47
N ALA A 173 -12.46 2.13 18.12
CA ALA A 173 -12.28 1.06 19.12
C ALA A 173 -12.25 -0.34 18.52
N GLU A 174 -12.69 -0.50 17.25
CA GLU A 174 -12.76 -1.77 16.55
C GLU A 174 -11.75 -1.82 15.41
N PRO A 175 -11.29 -3.01 15.01
CA PRO A 175 -10.43 -3.15 13.84
C PRO A 175 -11.12 -2.64 12.56
N ALA A 176 -10.40 -1.87 11.75
CA ALA A 176 -10.83 -1.48 10.43
C ALA A 176 -10.21 -2.42 9.40
N ARG A 177 -11.01 -3.00 8.53
CA ARG A 177 -10.59 -4.00 7.53
C ARG A 177 -11.13 -3.65 6.15
N GLY A 178 -10.29 -3.75 5.13
CA GLY A 178 -10.69 -3.39 3.77
C GLY A 178 -9.79 -3.97 2.70
N LEU A 179 -10.25 -3.85 1.46
CA LEU A 179 -9.52 -4.22 0.25
C LEU A 179 -8.77 -3.01 -0.26
N TRP A 180 -7.48 -3.18 -0.56
CA TRP A 180 -6.62 -2.16 -1.17
C TRP A 180 -5.96 -2.71 -2.42
N HIS A 181 -6.04 -1.91 -3.49
CA HIS A 181 -5.35 -2.18 -4.74
C HIS A 181 -4.44 -1.00 -5.06
N VAL A 182 -3.15 -1.25 -5.25
CA VAL A 182 -2.20 -0.26 -5.75
C VAL A 182 -1.85 -0.64 -7.18
N VAL A 183 -2.24 0.20 -8.13
CA VAL A 183 -2.11 -0.06 -9.57
C VAL A 183 -0.99 0.80 -10.16
N GLY A 184 -0.15 0.21 -11.00
CA GLY A 184 0.88 0.94 -11.76
C GLY A 184 2.14 1.28 -10.96
N ARG A 185 2.40 0.63 -9.84
CA ARG A 185 3.58 0.89 -8.99
C ARG A 185 4.91 0.49 -9.67
N SER A 186 4.90 -0.54 -10.50
CA SER A 186 6.08 -1.06 -11.21
C SER A 186 6.36 -0.35 -12.53
N ALA A 187 5.56 0.62 -12.95
CA ALA A 187 5.84 1.42 -14.11
C ALA A 187 7.02 2.34 -13.77
N SER A 188 8.22 2.00 -14.25
CA SER A 188 9.27 3.02 -14.40
C SER A 188 8.65 4.21 -15.12
N PRO A 189 8.96 5.47 -14.74
CA PRO A 189 8.44 6.61 -15.46
C PRO A 189 8.91 6.49 -16.91
N SER A 190 8.03 6.01 -17.78
CA SER A 190 8.24 6.11 -19.21
C SER A 190 8.24 7.59 -19.53
N GLN A 191 9.29 8.09 -20.17
CA GLN A 191 9.41 9.49 -20.61
C GLN A 191 8.29 9.93 -21.58
N ASP A 192 7.36 9.03 -21.90
CA ASP A 192 6.23 9.21 -22.82
C ASP A 192 4.86 9.13 -22.14
N ALA A 193 4.75 9.41 -20.86
CA ALA A 193 3.46 9.50 -20.19
C ALA A 193 2.67 10.68 -20.78
N GLN A 194 1.91 10.42 -21.85
CA GLN A 194 0.83 11.30 -22.26
C GLN A 194 -0.14 11.47 -21.07
N PRO A 195 -0.56 12.70 -20.77
CA PRO A 195 -1.58 12.90 -19.75
C PRO A 195 -2.79 12.04 -20.09
N ALA A 196 -3.27 11.26 -19.12
CA ALA A 196 -4.46 10.44 -19.28
C ALA A 196 -5.58 11.32 -19.87
N PRO A 197 -6.31 10.84 -20.90
CA PRO A 197 -7.42 11.60 -21.44
C PRO A 197 -8.39 11.92 -20.30
N ALA A 198 -8.76 13.18 -20.18
CA ALA A 198 -9.80 13.61 -19.25
C ALA A 198 -11.04 12.74 -19.52
N PHE A 199 -11.49 12.03 -18.50
CA PHE A 199 -12.75 11.29 -18.61
C PHE A 199 -13.84 12.32 -18.89
N PRO A 200 -14.63 12.16 -19.98
CA PRO A 200 -15.78 13.03 -20.21
C PRO A 200 -16.70 12.89 -19.01
N GLY A 201 -17.07 14.02 -18.43
CA GLY A 201 -17.71 14.17 -17.14
C GLY A 201 -18.74 13.09 -16.83
N TRP A 202 -18.61 12.48 -15.68
CA TRP A 202 -19.70 11.83 -15.00
C TRP A 202 -20.75 12.92 -14.74
N ILE A 203 -21.93 12.69 -15.26
CA ILE A 203 -23.09 13.53 -15.18
C ILE A 203 -23.29 13.95 -13.73
N SER A 204 -23.04 15.22 -13.44
CA SER A 204 -23.61 15.88 -12.27
C SER A 204 -25.13 15.70 -12.40
N GLY A 205 -25.71 14.91 -11.49
CA GLY A 205 -27.15 14.71 -11.45
C GLY A 205 -27.80 16.08 -11.32
N GLU A 206 -28.36 16.57 -12.41
CA GLU A 206 -29.32 17.66 -12.36
C GLU A 206 -30.48 17.19 -11.49
N ALA A 207 -30.70 17.88 -10.39
CA ALA A 207 -31.88 17.73 -9.58
C ALA A 207 -33.10 17.93 -10.49
N ASP A 208 -33.92 16.88 -10.62
CA ASP A 208 -35.21 16.88 -11.35
C ASP A 208 -36.15 17.86 -10.64
N ASP A 209 -36.17 19.07 -11.15
CA ASP A 209 -37.11 20.14 -10.75
C ASP A 209 -38.48 19.82 -11.36
N ARG A 210 -39.24 18.96 -10.72
CA ARG A 210 -40.61 18.70 -11.08
C ARG A 210 -41.51 19.82 -10.55
N PRO A 211 -42.21 20.55 -11.40
CA PRO A 211 -43.17 21.54 -10.93
C PRO A 211 -44.34 20.86 -10.21
N GLU A 212 -44.63 21.33 -9.01
CA GLU A 212 -45.83 20.99 -8.26
C GLU A 212 -47.08 21.26 -9.12
N ARG A 213 -47.87 20.21 -9.41
CA ARG A 213 -49.19 20.35 -10.00
C ARG A 213 -50.15 20.75 -8.88
N SER A 214 -50.54 22.04 -8.90
CA SER A 214 -51.72 22.51 -8.19
C SER A 214 -52.98 21.94 -8.83
N GLY A 215 -53.87 21.37 -8.03
CA GLY A 215 -55.18 20.86 -8.37
C GLY A 215 -55.85 20.28 -7.17
#